data_9debc2cc60eb987d0e40e7236c786c3b
#
_entry.id   9debc2cc60eb987d0e40e7236c786c3b
#
_cell.length_a   1.000
_cell.length_b   1.000
_cell.length_c   1.000
_cell.angle_alpha   90.00
_cell.angle_beta   90.00
_cell.angle_gamma   90.00
#
_symmetry.space_group_name_H-M   'P 1'
#
loop_
_entity.id
_entity.type
_entity.pdbx_description
1 polymer ?
#
loop_
_entity_poly.entity_id
_entity_poly.type
_entity_poly.pdbx_seq_one_letter_code
_entity_poly.pdbx_strand_id
1 'polypeptide(L)'
;MRTGILGGTFNPPHLGHLHAARLAKDALGLDQVLFIPTNIPPHKALPQNTATVEDRCEMVRLLTADTPWARLDTIEVERGGASYTVDTLRALHARGEDDLFLIVGTDMLLSFDRIWRAPDEIARLCTLAVCAREDEDWSALERKAAVLRKKMGARIELVRGESLTISSTELRQGGALRRYTAPAVADYIEQNHL
;
A
#
# COMPACT_ATOMS: atom_id res chain seq x y z
N MET A 1 9.57 -16.71 3.74
CA MET A 1 8.76 -16.20 2.59
C MET A 1 8.89 -14.69 2.57
N ARG A 2 9.22 -14.11 1.40
CA ARG A 2 9.38 -12.66 1.23
C ARG A 2 8.03 -12.04 0.94
N THR A 3 7.46 -11.33 1.90
CA THR A 3 6.09 -10.84 1.84
C THR A 3 6.06 -9.31 1.67
N GLY A 4 5.48 -8.84 0.56
CA GLY A 4 5.17 -7.42 0.36
C GLY A 4 3.91 -7.03 1.11
N ILE A 5 3.87 -5.79 1.59
CA ILE A 5 2.71 -5.21 2.28
C ILE A 5 2.34 -3.93 1.54
N LEU A 6 1.15 -3.88 1.00
CA LEU A 6 0.57 -2.68 0.41
C LEU A 6 -0.67 -2.26 1.20
N GLY A 7 -0.49 -1.32 2.11
CA GLY A 7 -1.59 -0.72 2.87
C GLY A 7 -2.26 0.42 2.12
N GLY A 8 -3.55 0.58 2.30
CA GLY A 8 -4.28 1.68 1.66
C GLY A 8 -5.75 1.75 2.05
N THR A 9 -6.36 2.90 1.79
CA THR A 9 -7.81 3.04 1.97
C THR A 9 -8.58 2.21 0.94
N PHE A 10 -8.04 2.09 -0.30
CA PHE A 10 -8.65 1.37 -1.42
C PHE A 10 -10.11 1.77 -1.69
N ASN A 11 -10.33 3.06 -1.92
CA ASN A 11 -11.66 3.62 -2.15
C ASN A 11 -11.76 4.40 -3.48
N PRO A 12 -11.90 3.70 -4.63
CA PRO A 12 -11.74 2.25 -4.83
C PRO A 12 -10.27 1.82 -5.00
N PRO A 13 -9.97 0.51 -4.91
CA PRO A 13 -8.71 -0.03 -5.39
C PRO A 13 -8.68 0.02 -6.92
N HIS A 14 -7.48 0.16 -7.50
CA HIS A 14 -7.31 0.33 -8.94
C HIS A 14 -6.04 -0.33 -9.46
N LEU A 15 -5.91 -0.43 -10.79
CA LEU A 15 -4.77 -1.08 -11.45
C LEU A 15 -3.42 -0.43 -11.08
N GLY A 16 -3.39 0.84 -10.69
CA GLY A 16 -2.19 1.49 -10.16
C GLY A 16 -1.66 0.85 -8.88
N HIS A 17 -2.55 0.42 -7.98
CA HIS A 17 -2.14 -0.33 -6.78
C HIS A 17 -1.55 -1.69 -7.15
N LEU A 18 -2.20 -2.42 -8.05
CA LEU A 18 -1.72 -3.73 -8.50
C LEU A 18 -0.39 -3.61 -9.25
N HIS A 19 -0.22 -2.54 -10.03
CA HIS A 19 1.01 -2.25 -10.76
C HIS A 19 2.18 -1.95 -9.80
N ALA A 20 1.98 -1.08 -8.80
CA ALA A 20 3.00 -0.79 -7.79
C ALA A 20 3.41 -2.05 -7.01
N ALA A 21 2.44 -2.89 -6.65
CA ALA A 21 2.71 -4.17 -6.01
C ALA A 21 3.53 -5.11 -6.90
N ARG A 22 3.22 -5.17 -8.20
CA ARG A 22 3.96 -5.98 -9.19
C ARG A 22 5.39 -5.48 -9.35
N LEU A 23 5.59 -4.16 -9.50
CA LEU A 23 6.93 -3.57 -9.60
C LEU A 23 7.82 -3.96 -8.41
N ALA A 24 7.30 -3.79 -7.20
CA ALA A 24 8.03 -4.18 -5.99
C ALA A 24 8.30 -5.69 -5.95
N LYS A 25 7.28 -6.50 -6.28
CA LYS A 25 7.39 -7.97 -6.32
C LYS A 25 8.50 -8.43 -7.26
N ASP A 26 8.48 -7.94 -8.49
CA ASP A 26 9.41 -8.40 -9.53
C ASP A 26 10.84 -7.89 -9.26
N ALA A 27 10.98 -6.62 -8.85
CA ALA A 27 12.29 -6.03 -8.55
C ALA A 27 12.96 -6.65 -7.32
N LEU A 28 12.19 -7.02 -6.30
CA LEU A 28 12.70 -7.50 -5.02
C LEU A 28 12.54 -9.02 -4.84
N GLY A 29 11.99 -9.74 -5.82
CA GLY A 29 11.78 -11.18 -5.75
C GLY A 29 10.84 -11.57 -4.58
N LEU A 30 9.72 -10.85 -4.42
CA LEU A 30 8.75 -11.17 -3.37
C LEU A 30 7.92 -12.40 -3.77
N ASP A 31 7.63 -13.25 -2.81
CA ASP A 31 6.80 -14.46 -3.03
C ASP A 31 5.32 -14.08 -3.15
N GLN A 32 4.87 -13.12 -2.33
CA GLN A 32 3.49 -12.62 -2.30
C GLN A 32 3.42 -11.14 -1.94
N VAL A 33 2.28 -10.52 -2.19
CA VAL A 33 1.94 -9.18 -1.69
C VAL A 33 0.58 -9.21 -1.00
N LEU A 34 0.53 -8.77 0.24
CA LEU A 34 -0.69 -8.57 1.02
C LEU A 34 -1.24 -7.17 0.76
N PHE A 35 -2.45 -7.08 0.27
CA PHE A 35 -3.22 -5.85 0.16
C PHE A 35 -4.03 -5.70 1.44
N ILE A 36 -3.70 -4.68 2.25
CA ILE A 36 -4.27 -4.49 3.58
C ILE A 36 -5.14 -3.24 3.61
N PRO A 37 -6.48 -3.39 3.51
CA PRO A 37 -7.39 -2.27 3.64
C PRO A 37 -7.32 -1.64 5.03
N THR A 38 -7.11 -0.32 5.06
CA THR A 38 -7.12 0.47 6.30
C THR A 38 -8.51 0.44 6.94
N ASN A 39 -8.61 0.11 8.22
CA ASN A 39 -9.86 0.25 8.97
C ASN A 39 -10.18 1.74 9.17
N ILE A 40 -9.46 2.42 10.06
CA ILE A 40 -9.56 3.87 10.29
C ILE A 40 -8.18 4.49 10.02
N PRO A 41 -8.02 5.30 8.95
CA PRO A 41 -6.74 5.94 8.68
C PRO A 41 -6.41 6.97 9.77
N PRO A 42 -5.21 6.89 10.40
CA PRO A 42 -4.88 7.74 11.55
C PRO A 42 -4.56 9.19 11.17
N HIS A 43 -4.25 9.46 9.89
CA HIS A 43 -3.70 10.74 9.43
C HIS A 43 -4.62 11.52 8.52
N LYS A 44 -5.79 11.00 8.19
CA LYS A 44 -6.78 11.73 7.37
C LYS A 44 -8.20 11.32 7.72
N ALA A 45 -9.11 12.31 7.69
CA ALA A 45 -10.54 12.00 7.70
C ALA A 45 -10.93 11.35 6.37
N LEU A 46 -11.78 10.33 6.42
CA LEU A 46 -12.38 9.78 5.22
C LEU A 46 -13.48 10.72 4.71
N PRO A 47 -13.62 10.90 3.38
CA PRO A 47 -14.77 11.61 2.81
C PRO A 47 -16.10 10.99 3.28
N GLN A 48 -17.16 11.80 3.37
CA GLN A 48 -18.49 11.33 3.82
C GLN A 48 -19.04 10.17 2.98
N ASN A 49 -18.73 10.14 1.69
CA ASN A 49 -19.17 9.10 0.76
C ASN A 49 -18.10 8.00 0.56
N THR A 50 -17.30 7.71 1.59
CA THR A 50 -16.36 6.60 1.52
C THR A 50 -17.14 5.29 1.64
N ALA A 51 -16.85 4.35 0.75
CA ALA A 51 -17.35 2.98 0.83
C ALA A 51 -17.04 2.36 2.20
N THR A 52 -17.93 1.51 2.70
CA THR A 52 -17.74 0.82 3.98
C THR A 52 -16.42 0.04 3.99
N VAL A 53 -15.94 -0.35 5.14
CA VAL A 53 -14.72 -1.16 5.20
C VAL A 53 -14.92 -2.52 4.56
N GLU A 54 -16.11 -3.08 4.67
CA GLU A 54 -16.55 -4.33 4.04
C GLU A 54 -16.52 -4.22 2.51
N ASP A 55 -17.09 -3.14 1.94
CA ASP A 55 -17.06 -2.88 0.50
C ASP A 55 -15.63 -2.74 0.00
N ARG A 56 -14.76 -2.04 0.75
CA ARG A 56 -13.36 -1.84 0.38
C ARG A 56 -12.58 -3.16 0.39
N CYS A 57 -12.83 -4.03 1.36
CA CYS A 57 -12.28 -5.39 1.40
C CYS A 57 -12.75 -6.22 0.21
N GLU A 58 -14.05 -6.18 -0.11
CA GLU A 58 -14.60 -6.91 -1.25
C GLU A 58 -14.00 -6.41 -2.57
N MET A 59 -13.91 -5.10 -2.76
CA MET A 59 -13.26 -4.53 -3.94
C MET A 59 -11.79 -4.95 -4.08
N VAL A 60 -11.04 -5.04 -2.98
CA VAL A 60 -9.65 -5.54 -3.00
C VAL A 60 -9.63 -7.03 -3.34
N ARG A 61 -10.53 -7.84 -2.78
CA ARG A 61 -10.67 -9.26 -3.11
C ARG A 61 -10.91 -9.45 -4.62
N LEU A 62 -11.81 -8.66 -5.20
CA LEU A 62 -12.10 -8.68 -6.63
C LEU A 62 -10.91 -8.23 -7.47
N LEU A 63 -10.17 -7.18 -7.05
CA LEU A 63 -8.97 -6.72 -7.75
C LEU A 63 -7.89 -7.79 -7.81
N THR A 64 -7.74 -8.58 -6.76
CA THR A 64 -6.65 -9.57 -6.62
C THR A 64 -7.02 -10.97 -7.09
N ALA A 65 -8.29 -11.23 -7.42
CA ALA A 65 -8.83 -12.57 -7.71
C ALA A 65 -8.04 -13.36 -8.76
N ASP A 66 -7.63 -12.69 -9.85
CA ASP A 66 -6.90 -13.31 -10.96
C ASP A 66 -5.37 -13.15 -10.83
N THR A 67 -4.88 -12.81 -9.63
CA THR A 67 -3.46 -12.53 -9.39
C THR A 67 -2.92 -13.43 -8.28
N PRO A 68 -2.32 -14.59 -8.58
CA PRO A 68 -1.99 -15.63 -7.58
C PRO A 68 -1.05 -15.18 -6.46
N TRP A 69 -0.20 -14.17 -6.72
CA TRP A 69 0.74 -13.61 -5.75
C TRP A 69 0.17 -12.44 -4.93
N ALA A 70 -1.02 -11.91 -5.29
CA ALA A 70 -1.68 -10.81 -4.59
C ALA A 70 -2.84 -11.35 -3.73
N ARG A 71 -2.92 -10.93 -2.47
CA ARG A 71 -3.95 -11.40 -1.54
C ARG A 71 -4.51 -10.24 -0.73
N LEU A 72 -5.81 -10.29 -0.47
CA LEU A 72 -6.43 -9.50 0.58
C LEU A 72 -5.97 -10.03 1.95
N ASP A 73 -5.58 -9.13 2.86
CA ASP A 73 -5.43 -9.43 4.29
C ASP A 73 -6.23 -8.41 5.11
N THR A 74 -7.11 -8.90 5.97
CA THR A 74 -8.07 -8.10 6.75
C THR A 74 -7.57 -7.75 8.15
N ILE A 75 -6.27 -7.95 8.41
CA ILE A 75 -5.64 -7.82 9.74
C ILE A 75 -5.92 -6.48 10.45
N GLU A 76 -5.98 -5.36 9.70
CA GLU A 76 -6.29 -4.04 10.26
C GLU A 76 -7.78 -3.90 10.58
N VAL A 77 -8.64 -4.50 9.78
CA VAL A 77 -10.09 -4.52 9.97
C VAL A 77 -10.45 -5.40 11.18
N GLU A 78 -9.89 -6.60 11.24
CA GLU A 78 -10.08 -7.55 12.36
C GLU A 78 -9.58 -6.98 13.68
N ARG A 79 -8.43 -6.28 13.67
CA ARG A 79 -7.90 -5.61 14.86
C ARG A 79 -8.79 -4.47 15.33
N GLY A 80 -9.49 -3.80 14.42
CA GLY A 80 -10.29 -2.62 14.71
C GLY A 80 -9.45 -1.38 15.05
N GLY A 81 -10.12 -0.25 15.28
CA GLY A 81 -9.49 1.01 15.67
C GLY A 81 -8.63 1.64 14.57
N ALA A 82 -7.68 2.50 14.98
CA ALA A 82 -6.79 3.21 14.07
C ALA A 82 -5.72 2.30 13.46
N SER A 83 -5.54 2.39 12.17
CA SER A 83 -4.62 1.57 11.36
C SER A 83 -3.21 2.14 11.37
N TYR A 84 -2.47 1.93 12.44
CA TYR A 84 -1.05 2.26 12.48
C TYR A 84 -0.20 1.14 11.90
N THR A 85 0.66 1.46 10.96
CA THR A 85 1.55 0.50 10.27
C THR A 85 2.41 -0.31 11.24
N VAL A 86 2.93 0.30 12.31
CA VAL A 86 3.73 -0.41 13.31
C VAL A 86 2.95 -1.55 13.96
N ASP A 87 1.67 -1.36 14.24
CA ASP A 87 0.82 -2.38 14.87
C ASP A 87 0.47 -3.50 13.88
N THR A 88 0.33 -3.16 12.60
CA THR A 88 0.15 -4.14 11.52
C THR A 88 1.40 -5.01 11.35
N LEU A 89 2.58 -4.42 11.32
CA LEU A 89 3.85 -5.16 11.22
C LEU A 89 4.06 -6.09 12.41
N ARG A 90 3.78 -5.63 13.64
CA ARG A 90 3.83 -6.48 14.85
C ARG A 90 2.92 -7.70 14.74
N ALA A 91 1.68 -7.47 14.26
CA ALA A 91 0.71 -8.55 14.12
C ALA A 91 1.10 -9.54 13.02
N LEU A 92 1.70 -9.10 11.91
CA LEU A 92 2.22 -9.98 10.87
C LEU A 92 3.41 -10.80 11.38
N HIS A 93 4.35 -10.20 12.11
CA HIS A 93 5.44 -10.96 12.77
C HIS A 93 4.90 -11.99 13.77
N ALA A 94 3.87 -11.68 14.54
CA ALA A 94 3.23 -12.63 15.45
C ALA A 94 2.55 -13.81 14.71
N ARG A 95 2.24 -13.66 13.41
CA ARG A 95 1.77 -14.75 12.53
C ARG A 95 2.92 -15.56 11.91
N GLY A 96 4.19 -15.19 12.16
CA GLY A 96 5.37 -15.83 11.56
C GLY A 96 5.79 -15.27 10.20
N GLU A 97 5.34 -14.08 9.84
CA GLU A 97 5.79 -13.35 8.63
C GLU A 97 7.01 -12.51 8.99
N ASP A 98 8.23 -13.03 8.75
CA ASP A 98 9.46 -12.40 9.25
C ASP A 98 10.19 -11.55 8.22
N ASP A 99 10.06 -11.81 6.92
CA ASP A 99 10.74 -11.09 5.84
C ASP A 99 9.77 -10.16 5.12
N LEU A 100 9.49 -9.02 5.77
CA LEU A 100 8.45 -8.06 5.37
C LEU A 100 9.02 -6.89 4.56
N PHE A 101 8.33 -6.52 3.48
CA PHE A 101 8.63 -5.39 2.60
C PHE A 101 7.43 -4.45 2.55
N LEU A 102 7.53 -3.27 3.17
CA LEU A 102 6.47 -2.26 3.14
C LEU A 102 6.57 -1.44 1.86
N ILE A 103 5.62 -1.65 0.96
CA ILE A 103 5.54 -0.96 -0.34
C ILE A 103 4.93 0.42 -0.14
N VAL A 104 5.70 1.46 -0.48
CA VAL A 104 5.31 2.87 -0.29
C VAL A 104 5.69 3.70 -1.51
N GLY A 105 5.03 4.85 -1.67
CA GLY A 105 5.42 5.86 -2.64
C GLY A 105 6.51 6.81 -2.11
N THR A 106 7.01 7.66 -2.97
CA THR A 106 8.07 8.64 -2.69
C THR A 106 7.72 9.61 -1.58
N ASP A 107 6.49 10.15 -1.58
CA ASP A 107 6.02 11.08 -0.54
C ASP A 107 6.09 10.46 0.87
N MET A 108 5.80 9.16 0.95
CA MET A 108 5.85 8.40 2.21
C MET A 108 7.28 8.24 2.71
N LEU A 109 8.25 7.99 1.84
CA LEU A 109 9.67 7.97 2.20
C LEU A 109 10.13 9.35 2.70
N LEU A 110 9.80 10.42 1.96
CA LEU A 110 10.23 11.78 2.27
C LEU A 110 9.69 12.27 3.63
N SER A 111 8.53 11.80 4.04
CA SER A 111 7.88 12.16 5.30
C SER A 111 8.05 11.12 6.42
N PHE A 112 8.70 9.99 6.18
CA PHE A 112 8.74 8.81 7.04
C PHE A 112 9.10 9.10 8.50
N ASP A 113 10.19 9.83 8.75
CA ASP A 113 10.67 10.14 10.11
C ASP A 113 9.94 11.30 10.80
N ARG A 114 8.90 11.86 10.18
CA ARG A 114 8.16 13.01 10.71
C ARG A 114 6.71 12.72 11.04
N ILE A 115 6.03 11.91 10.22
CA ILE A 115 4.58 11.69 10.33
C ILE A 115 4.20 10.26 10.72
N TRP A 116 5.12 9.30 10.57
CA TRP A 116 4.82 7.91 10.91
C TRP A 116 4.94 7.67 12.40
N ARG A 117 4.02 6.90 12.96
CA ARG A 117 4.09 6.47 14.36
C ARG A 117 5.17 5.40 14.53
N ALA A 118 6.10 5.62 15.47
CA ALA A 118 7.21 4.73 15.78
C ALA A 118 8.07 4.35 14.54
N PRO A 119 8.60 5.32 13.78
CA PRO A 119 9.34 5.04 12.54
C PRO A 119 10.60 4.20 12.77
N ASP A 120 11.29 4.34 13.91
CA ASP A 120 12.44 3.52 14.27
C ASP A 120 12.07 2.04 14.41
N GLU A 121 10.89 1.74 14.91
CA GLU A 121 10.41 0.38 15.06
C GLU A 121 9.97 -0.21 13.70
N ILE A 122 9.26 0.58 12.87
CA ILE A 122 8.93 0.17 11.50
C ILE A 122 10.21 -0.18 10.74
N ALA A 123 11.26 0.66 10.85
CA ALA A 123 12.54 0.44 10.19
C ALA A 123 13.24 -0.87 10.62
N ARG A 124 13.01 -1.33 11.84
CA ARG A 124 13.52 -2.64 12.33
C ARG A 124 12.67 -3.81 11.84
N LEU A 125 11.35 -3.63 11.78
CA LEU A 125 10.39 -4.69 11.47
C LEU A 125 10.30 -5.02 9.97
N CYS A 126 10.61 -4.09 9.06
CA CYS A 126 10.49 -4.35 7.64
C CYS A 126 11.56 -3.64 6.80
N THR A 127 11.64 -4.01 5.53
CA THR A 127 12.34 -3.24 4.49
C THR A 127 11.34 -2.30 3.83
N LEU A 128 11.69 -1.01 3.67
CA LEU A 128 10.87 -0.08 2.90
C LEU A 128 11.14 -0.30 1.41
N ALA A 129 10.14 -0.75 0.67
CA ALA A 129 10.16 -0.89 -0.79
C ALA A 129 9.53 0.38 -1.41
N VAL A 130 10.34 1.31 -1.83
CA VAL A 130 9.91 2.63 -2.30
C VAL A 130 9.74 2.60 -3.81
N CYS A 131 8.50 2.55 -4.29
CA CYS A 131 8.20 2.64 -5.71
C CYS A 131 8.24 4.10 -6.16
N ALA A 132 9.21 4.42 -7.01
CA ALA A 132 9.45 5.75 -7.52
C ALA A 132 9.34 5.78 -9.05
N ARG A 133 8.81 6.89 -9.59
CA ARG A 133 8.71 7.12 -11.03
C ARG A 133 10.08 7.44 -11.62
N GLU A 134 10.21 7.30 -12.93
CA GLU A 134 11.45 7.64 -13.62
C GLU A 134 11.77 9.13 -13.59
N ASP A 135 10.75 9.99 -13.57
CA ASP A 135 10.84 11.46 -13.54
C ASP A 135 11.01 12.06 -12.13
N GLU A 136 11.07 11.23 -11.08
CA GLU A 136 11.31 11.69 -9.71
C GLU A 136 12.73 12.20 -9.48
N ASP A 137 12.91 13.08 -8.50
CA ASP A 137 14.25 13.50 -8.04
C ASP A 137 14.96 12.35 -7.29
N TRP A 138 15.58 11.47 -8.05
CA TRP A 138 16.31 10.31 -7.53
C TRP A 138 17.39 10.70 -6.53
N SER A 139 18.07 11.84 -6.76
CA SER A 139 19.09 12.32 -5.83
C SER A 139 18.49 12.69 -4.47
N ALA A 140 17.28 13.26 -4.45
CA ALA A 140 16.58 13.54 -3.19
C ALA A 140 16.17 12.25 -2.47
N LEU A 141 15.68 11.26 -3.21
CA LEU A 141 15.30 9.96 -2.65
C LEU A 141 16.51 9.22 -2.07
N GLU A 142 17.62 9.19 -2.78
CA GLU A 142 18.87 8.57 -2.32
C GLU A 142 19.42 9.27 -1.07
N ARG A 143 19.45 10.63 -1.06
CA ARG A 143 19.84 11.41 0.12
C ARG A 143 18.95 11.08 1.32
N LYS A 144 17.62 11.05 1.13
CA LYS A 144 16.68 10.72 2.21
C LYS A 144 16.88 9.29 2.71
N ALA A 145 17.05 8.33 1.81
CA ALA A 145 17.33 6.94 2.17
C ALA A 145 18.65 6.82 2.97
N ALA A 146 19.72 7.51 2.55
CA ALA A 146 20.99 7.54 3.27
C ALA A 146 20.84 8.11 4.70
N VAL A 147 20.07 9.20 4.86
CA VAL A 147 19.77 9.78 6.18
C VAL A 147 19.04 8.77 7.07
N LEU A 148 18.00 8.10 6.56
CA LEU A 148 17.23 7.13 7.34
C LEU A 148 18.03 5.87 7.69
N ARG A 149 18.86 5.38 6.76
CA ARG A 149 19.81 4.28 7.03
C ARG A 149 20.77 4.63 8.16
N LYS A 150 21.34 5.84 8.13
CA LYS A 150 22.28 6.30 9.17
C LYS A 150 21.58 6.56 10.51
N LYS A 151 20.38 7.16 10.49
CA LYS A 151 19.68 7.62 11.70
C LYS A 151 19.05 6.45 12.48
N MET A 152 18.45 5.48 11.79
CA MET A 152 17.64 4.43 12.41
C MET A 152 17.91 3.01 11.89
N GLY A 153 18.99 2.83 11.11
CA GLY A 153 19.33 1.52 10.55
C GLY A 153 18.30 0.97 9.56
N ALA A 154 17.52 1.84 8.93
CA ALA A 154 16.43 1.43 8.04
C ALA A 154 16.96 0.65 6.83
N ARG A 155 16.31 -0.46 6.49
CA ARG A 155 16.51 -1.15 5.22
C ARG A 155 15.58 -0.51 4.18
N ILE A 156 16.15 0.01 3.10
CA ILE A 156 15.40 0.76 2.07
C ILE A 156 15.86 0.31 0.69
N GLU A 157 14.91 -0.14 -0.11
CA GLU A 157 15.08 -0.48 -1.52
C GLU A 157 14.31 0.53 -2.37
N LEU A 158 15.01 1.20 -3.27
CA LEU A 158 14.40 2.13 -4.23
C LEU A 158 14.08 1.35 -5.51
N VAL A 159 12.80 1.16 -5.78
CA VAL A 159 12.30 0.44 -6.95
C VAL A 159 11.91 1.44 -8.03
N ARG A 160 12.62 1.38 -9.16
CA ARG A 160 12.38 2.23 -10.32
C ARG A 160 11.37 1.57 -11.25
N GLY A 161 10.40 2.34 -11.75
CA GLY A 161 9.47 1.86 -12.76
C GLY A 161 8.47 2.90 -13.19
N GLU A 162 7.86 2.67 -14.34
CA GLU A 162 6.71 3.45 -14.78
C GLU A 162 5.56 3.25 -13.80
N SER A 163 4.95 4.33 -13.33
CA SER A 163 3.74 4.25 -12.51
C SER A 163 2.51 4.55 -13.35
N LEU A 164 1.44 3.81 -13.14
CA LEU A 164 0.13 4.23 -13.64
C LEU A 164 -0.29 5.48 -12.89
N THR A 165 -0.36 6.61 -13.61
CA THR A 165 -0.78 7.89 -13.05
C THR A 165 -2.29 7.89 -12.89
N ILE A 166 -2.76 7.32 -11.80
CA ILE A 166 -4.17 7.30 -11.42
C ILE A 166 -4.30 7.31 -9.89
N SER A 167 -5.31 8.00 -9.41
CA SER A 167 -5.65 8.01 -7.98
C SER A 167 -7.10 7.62 -7.74
N SER A 168 -7.38 7.05 -6.57
CA SER A 168 -8.75 6.76 -6.16
C SER A 168 -9.63 8.02 -6.13
N THR A 169 -9.05 9.19 -5.90
CA THR A 169 -9.76 10.47 -5.92
C THR A 169 -10.25 10.83 -7.33
N GLU A 170 -9.40 10.68 -8.34
CA GLU A 170 -9.78 10.91 -9.74
C GLU A 170 -10.89 9.95 -10.19
N LEU A 171 -10.81 8.68 -9.77
CA LEU A 171 -11.84 7.69 -10.09
C LEU A 171 -13.20 8.05 -9.48
N ARG A 172 -13.25 8.51 -8.24
CA ARG A 172 -14.49 8.96 -7.59
C ARG A 172 -15.08 10.24 -8.22
N GLN A 173 -14.26 11.04 -8.89
CA GLN A 173 -14.69 12.26 -9.58
C GLN A 173 -15.17 12.00 -11.03
N GLY A 174 -15.44 10.75 -11.40
CA GLY A 174 -15.92 10.37 -12.73
C GLY A 174 -14.82 10.03 -13.73
N GLY A 175 -13.59 9.80 -13.26
CA GLY A 175 -12.45 9.40 -14.09
C GLY A 175 -12.51 7.94 -14.51
N ALA A 176 -12.97 7.65 -15.73
CA ALA A 176 -12.80 6.38 -16.46
C ALA A 176 -12.65 5.10 -15.59
N LEU A 177 -13.58 4.86 -14.65
CA LEU A 177 -13.53 3.77 -13.67
C LEU A 177 -13.19 2.43 -14.32
N ARG A 178 -13.92 2.03 -15.39
CA ARG A 178 -13.73 0.76 -16.11
C ARG A 178 -12.37 0.64 -16.81
N ARG A 179 -11.69 1.76 -17.06
CA ARG A 179 -10.35 1.76 -17.66
C ARG A 179 -9.25 1.45 -16.66
N TYR A 180 -9.44 1.85 -15.40
CA TYR A 180 -8.38 1.82 -14.38
C TYR A 180 -8.67 0.91 -13.20
N THR A 181 -9.80 0.17 -13.24
CA THR A 181 -10.11 -0.88 -12.27
C THR A 181 -10.29 -2.23 -12.98
N ALA A 182 -10.23 -3.32 -12.22
CA ALA A 182 -10.65 -4.61 -12.75
C ALA A 182 -12.15 -4.57 -13.09
N PRO A 183 -12.62 -5.23 -14.16
CA PRO A 183 -14.04 -5.24 -14.52
C PRO A 183 -14.96 -5.60 -13.35
N ALA A 184 -14.62 -6.62 -12.57
CA ALA A 184 -15.39 -7.05 -11.41
C ALA A 184 -15.48 -5.96 -10.30
N VAL A 185 -14.45 -5.12 -10.13
CA VAL A 185 -14.48 -3.98 -9.21
C VAL A 185 -15.42 -2.89 -9.73
N ALA A 186 -15.37 -2.59 -11.04
CA ALA A 186 -16.26 -1.61 -11.63
C ALA A 186 -17.73 -2.04 -11.54
N ASP A 187 -18.01 -3.31 -11.84
CA ASP A 187 -19.34 -3.88 -11.71
C ASP A 187 -19.86 -3.82 -10.28
N TYR A 188 -19.00 -4.13 -9.29
CA TYR A 188 -19.36 -4.05 -7.87
C TYR A 188 -19.73 -2.63 -7.45
N ILE A 189 -18.94 -1.63 -7.85
CA ILE A 189 -19.18 -0.22 -7.55
C ILE A 189 -20.54 0.24 -8.14
N GLU A 190 -20.80 -0.10 -9.41
CA GLU A 190 -22.05 0.26 -10.09
C GLU A 190 -23.27 -0.41 -9.45
N GLN A 191 -23.19 -1.70 -9.11
CA GLN A 191 -24.28 -2.46 -8.49
C GLN A 191 -24.62 -1.99 -7.07
N ASN A 192 -23.63 -1.50 -6.31
CA ASN A 192 -23.81 -1.06 -4.93
C ASN A 192 -23.88 0.48 -4.79
N HIS A 193 -23.90 1.22 -5.90
CA HIS A 193 -23.99 2.69 -5.92
C HIS A 193 -22.92 3.38 -5.06
N LEU A 194 -21.68 2.89 -5.12
CA LEU A 194 -20.51 3.38 -4.36
C LEU A 194 -19.77 4.52 -5.07
#